data_081a6086c0c2dfc569f68fd5ff732789
#
_entry.id   081a6086c0c2dfc569f68fd5ff732789
#
_cell.length_a   1.000
_cell.length_b   1.000
_cell.length_c   1.000
_cell.angle_alpha   90.00
_cell.angle_beta   90.00
_cell.angle_gamma   90.00
#
_symmetry.space_group_name_H-M   'P 1'
#
loop_
_entity.id
_entity.type
_entity.pdbx_description
1 polymer ?
#
loop_
_entity_poly.entity_id
_entity_poly.type
_entity_poly.pdbx_seq_one_letter_code
_entity_poly.pdbx_strand_id
1 'polypeptide(L)'
;TDYTVSVEAEGETLTLAFRTEDESFFVDASRYGLVADGETDNTGKLQAALSTCPKGGTVYVPAGRYRTSSLFLKSCTTLYLEKGAVLLGDNDRTHYPILPGVLPSENEVDEYYLTGWEGNPLSSFAGLLNITQVHDVVVTGEGTLDCDAQNGDWWVNPKVKRIAWRPRAVAMVDSENVCLHGITVQNSYSWTIHPIFVKHLDLLNFNINNPYNAPNTDGIDPESCEYTRIIGVNIHVGDDCIAMKASKVFLGMKLKKSCEHTVIRNCLLDKGHGGIVIGSEMSGGVKDMVVTQCLMDHTDRGLRVKTRRGRGNTAVIDGLVFRNVEMRGVKAPFVINMFYFCDPDGHSPYVQCREAM
;
A
#
# COMPACT_ATOMS: atom_id res chain seq x y z
N THR A 1 -11.32 6.33 27.86
CA THR A 1 -11.71 5.18 28.70
C THR A 1 -10.50 4.30 28.95
N ASP A 2 -10.32 3.87 30.21
CA ASP A 2 -9.25 2.94 30.58
C ASP A 2 -9.74 1.50 30.38
N TYR A 3 -8.89 0.67 29.81
CA TYR A 3 -9.14 -0.76 29.57
C TYR A 3 -8.03 -1.61 30.16
N THR A 4 -8.39 -2.79 30.59
CA THR A 4 -7.47 -3.84 30.97
C THR A 4 -7.85 -5.12 30.23
N VAL A 5 -6.94 -5.70 29.51
CA VAL A 5 -7.09 -6.98 28.81
C VAL A 5 -6.20 -8.00 29.50
N SER A 6 -6.77 -9.11 29.92
CA SER A 6 -6.00 -10.24 30.45
C SER A 6 -6.13 -11.43 29.50
N VAL A 7 -5.00 -12.05 29.20
CA VAL A 7 -4.91 -13.27 28.40
C VAL A 7 -4.33 -14.36 29.28
N GLU A 8 -5.04 -15.46 29.42
CA GLU A 8 -4.60 -16.64 30.15
C GLU A 8 -4.23 -17.75 29.16
N ALA A 9 -3.02 -18.27 29.27
CA ALA A 9 -2.56 -19.39 28.47
C ALA A 9 -1.59 -20.25 29.31
N GLU A 10 -1.77 -21.56 29.30
CA GLU A 10 -0.88 -22.55 29.97
C GLU A 10 -0.62 -22.27 31.46
N GLY A 11 -1.58 -21.62 32.14
CA GLY A 11 -1.48 -21.27 33.56
C GLY A 11 -0.75 -19.96 33.85
N GLU A 12 -0.34 -19.24 32.83
CA GLU A 12 0.20 -17.89 32.94
C GLU A 12 -0.83 -16.85 32.52
N THR A 13 -0.83 -15.70 33.20
CA THR A 13 -1.71 -14.56 32.89
C THR A 13 -0.88 -13.37 32.47
N LEU A 14 -1.10 -12.89 31.25
CA LEU A 14 -0.57 -11.62 30.77
C LEU A 14 -1.67 -10.56 30.84
N THR A 15 -1.38 -9.45 31.51
CA THR A 15 -2.30 -8.32 31.62
C THR A 15 -1.72 -7.10 30.91
N LEU A 16 -2.52 -6.51 30.03
CA LEU A 16 -2.21 -5.26 29.33
C LEU A 16 -3.24 -4.21 29.72
N ALA A 17 -2.78 -3.10 30.29
CA ALA A 17 -3.60 -1.93 30.53
C ALA A 17 -3.32 -0.86 29.47
N PHE A 18 -4.38 -0.28 28.91
CA PHE A 18 -4.27 0.82 27.96
C PHE A 18 -5.46 1.78 28.11
N ARG A 19 -5.28 2.98 27.61
CA ARG A 19 -6.31 4.00 27.60
C ARG A 19 -6.60 4.39 26.15
N THR A 20 -7.89 4.43 25.78
CA THR A 20 -8.32 5.06 24.53
C THR A 20 -8.49 6.55 24.77
N GLU A 21 -8.05 7.35 23.84
CA GLU A 21 -8.37 8.78 23.84
C GLU A 21 -9.87 8.97 23.61
N ASP A 22 -10.40 10.06 24.15
CA ASP A 22 -11.78 10.43 23.87
C ASP A 22 -11.84 10.96 22.42
N GLU A 23 -12.84 10.49 21.67
CA GLU A 23 -13.10 10.96 20.31
C GLU A 23 -13.57 12.41 20.39
N SER A 24 -12.67 13.34 20.08
CA SER A 24 -12.93 14.75 20.29
C SER A 24 -13.93 15.32 19.28
N PHE A 25 -14.00 14.74 18.05
CA PHE A 25 -14.93 15.22 17.02
C PHE A 25 -15.35 14.07 16.11
N PHE A 26 -16.66 13.97 15.92
CA PHE A 26 -17.29 13.01 15.02
C PHE A 26 -17.98 13.76 13.88
N VAL A 27 -17.49 13.56 12.66
CA VAL A 27 -18.03 14.17 11.44
C VAL A 27 -18.77 13.11 10.65
N ASP A 28 -20.10 13.11 10.75
CA ASP A 28 -20.95 12.25 9.93
C ASP A 28 -20.98 12.76 8.49
N ALA A 29 -20.37 12.02 7.57
CA ALA A 29 -20.28 12.40 6.18
C ALA A 29 -21.63 12.45 5.47
N SER A 30 -22.67 11.77 5.96
CA SER A 30 -24.02 11.85 5.39
C SER A 30 -24.58 13.27 5.42
N ARG A 31 -24.16 14.09 6.38
CA ARG A 31 -24.56 15.50 6.52
C ARG A 31 -24.03 16.40 5.40
N TYR A 32 -23.09 15.90 4.60
CA TYR A 32 -22.58 16.59 3.42
C TYR A 32 -23.39 16.27 2.15
N GLY A 33 -24.51 15.56 2.30
CA GLY A 33 -25.41 15.26 1.21
C GLY A 33 -24.95 14.09 0.34
N LEU A 34 -24.31 13.09 0.93
CA LEU A 34 -23.92 11.86 0.23
C LEU A 34 -25.14 11.18 -0.38
N VAL A 35 -24.96 10.62 -1.58
CA VAL A 35 -25.96 9.83 -2.31
C VAL A 35 -25.41 8.41 -2.47
N ALA A 36 -26.08 7.43 -1.87
CA ALA A 36 -25.61 6.06 -1.75
C ALA A 36 -26.09 5.11 -2.87
N ASP A 37 -26.27 5.63 -4.09
CA ASP A 37 -26.80 4.88 -5.25
C ASP A 37 -25.73 4.11 -6.05
N GLY A 38 -24.45 4.36 -5.80
CA GLY A 38 -23.32 3.79 -6.55
C GLY A 38 -23.10 4.44 -7.92
N GLU A 39 -23.85 5.49 -8.26
CA GLU A 39 -23.79 6.18 -9.56
C GLU A 39 -23.41 7.65 -9.40
N THR A 40 -24.03 8.34 -8.46
CA THR A 40 -23.79 9.77 -8.21
C THR A 40 -22.39 10.01 -7.68
N ASP A 41 -21.65 10.95 -8.28
CA ASP A 41 -20.33 11.36 -7.77
C ASP A 41 -20.43 12.04 -6.40
N ASN A 42 -19.76 11.48 -5.44
CA ASN A 42 -19.66 11.98 -4.06
C ASN A 42 -18.28 12.56 -3.73
N THR A 43 -17.35 12.65 -4.67
CA THR A 43 -15.97 13.05 -4.44
C THR A 43 -15.85 14.37 -3.67
N GLY A 44 -16.51 15.42 -4.17
CA GLY A 44 -16.47 16.73 -3.51
C GLY A 44 -17.08 16.74 -2.12
N LYS A 45 -18.14 15.95 -1.90
CA LYS A 45 -18.85 15.84 -0.62
C LYS A 45 -18.01 15.10 0.44
N LEU A 46 -17.43 13.96 0.05
CA LEU A 46 -16.51 13.18 0.90
C LEU A 46 -15.25 13.99 1.20
N GLN A 47 -14.68 14.67 0.19
CA GLN A 47 -13.51 15.52 0.40
C GLN A 47 -13.82 16.71 1.31
N ALA A 48 -15.01 17.28 1.22
CA ALA A 48 -15.43 18.35 2.14
C ALA A 48 -15.50 17.84 3.59
N ALA A 49 -16.08 16.66 3.83
CA ALA A 49 -16.09 16.06 5.16
C ALA A 49 -14.67 15.82 5.71
N LEU A 50 -13.78 15.26 4.89
CA LEU A 50 -12.37 15.04 5.25
C LEU A 50 -11.63 16.35 5.55
N SER A 51 -11.85 17.37 4.71
CA SER A 51 -11.14 18.65 4.83
C SER A 51 -11.58 19.45 6.05
N THR A 52 -12.86 19.40 6.39
CA THR A 52 -13.44 20.15 7.53
C THR A 52 -13.32 19.41 8.86
N CYS A 53 -12.99 18.12 8.86
CA CYS A 53 -12.80 17.35 10.09
C CYS A 53 -11.71 18.01 10.97
N PRO A 54 -11.97 18.35 12.23
CA PRO A 54 -10.97 18.88 13.13
C PRO A 54 -9.80 17.93 13.39
N LYS A 55 -8.70 18.44 13.85
CA LYS A 55 -7.55 17.64 14.30
C LYS A 55 -7.99 16.67 15.40
N GLY A 56 -7.65 15.39 15.26
CA GLY A 56 -8.04 14.31 16.18
C GLY A 56 -9.48 13.82 15.96
N GLY A 57 -10.17 14.30 14.92
CA GLY A 57 -11.54 13.89 14.64
C GLY A 57 -11.64 12.67 13.72
N THR A 58 -12.82 12.08 13.70
CA THR A 58 -13.20 10.95 12.87
C THR A 58 -14.24 11.37 11.84
N VAL A 59 -13.95 11.08 10.56
CA VAL A 59 -14.95 11.15 9.48
C VAL A 59 -15.62 9.78 9.39
N TYR A 60 -16.88 9.73 9.74
CA TYR A 60 -17.70 8.53 9.66
C TYR A 60 -18.46 8.48 8.33
N VAL A 61 -18.27 7.39 7.59
CA VAL A 61 -19.01 7.11 6.36
C VAL A 61 -20.00 5.97 6.64
N PRO A 62 -21.31 6.24 6.62
CA PRO A 62 -22.33 5.22 6.89
C PRO A 62 -22.43 4.19 5.77
N ALA A 63 -23.14 3.08 6.06
CA ALA A 63 -23.42 2.04 5.06
C ALA A 63 -24.05 2.63 3.79
N GLY A 64 -23.57 2.21 2.63
CA GLY A 64 -24.03 2.69 1.32
C GLY A 64 -22.92 2.57 0.27
N ARG A 65 -23.27 2.74 -1.00
CA ARG A 65 -22.32 2.70 -2.12
C ARG A 65 -22.11 4.12 -2.65
N TYR A 66 -20.93 4.65 -2.46
CA TYR A 66 -20.59 6.04 -2.79
C TYR A 66 -19.54 6.07 -3.90
N ARG A 67 -19.97 6.38 -5.13
CA ARG A 67 -19.03 6.60 -6.24
C ARG A 67 -18.18 7.81 -5.95
N THR A 68 -16.87 7.66 -6.13
CA THR A 68 -15.90 8.71 -5.87
C THR A 68 -14.64 8.50 -6.71
N SER A 69 -13.96 9.58 -7.04
CA SER A 69 -12.59 9.54 -7.54
C SER A 69 -11.59 9.66 -6.39
N SER A 70 -10.51 10.41 -6.56
CA SER A 70 -9.45 10.52 -5.56
C SER A 70 -9.86 11.32 -4.33
N LEU A 71 -9.62 10.75 -3.15
CA LEU A 71 -9.77 11.40 -1.86
C LEU A 71 -8.41 11.60 -1.20
N PHE A 72 -8.23 12.73 -0.55
CA PHE A 72 -6.97 13.10 0.13
C PHE A 72 -7.21 13.26 1.62
N LEU A 73 -6.49 12.46 2.40
CA LEU A 73 -6.51 12.55 3.86
C LEU A 73 -5.56 13.64 4.35
N LYS A 74 -5.81 14.13 5.56
CA LYS A 74 -4.94 15.10 6.23
C LYS A 74 -4.45 14.55 7.57
N SER A 75 -3.42 15.21 8.13
CA SER A 75 -2.83 14.81 9.40
C SER A 75 -3.84 14.79 10.55
N CYS A 76 -3.63 13.88 11.49
CA CYS A 76 -4.42 13.72 12.71
C CYS A 76 -5.91 13.51 12.42
N THR A 77 -6.22 12.61 11.49
CA THR A 77 -7.62 12.33 11.09
C THR A 77 -7.85 10.83 10.96
N THR A 78 -8.98 10.38 11.46
CA THR A 78 -9.48 9.02 11.26
C THR A 78 -10.57 9.02 10.17
N LEU A 79 -10.45 8.13 9.19
CA LEU A 79 -11.53 7.77 8.27
C LEU A 79 -12.13 6.44 8.74
N TYR A 80 -13.36 6.46 9.18
CA TYR A 80 -14.09 5.27 9.61
C TYR A 80 -15.14 4.89 8.57
N LEU A 81 -15.02 3.70 8.00
CA LEU A 81 -15.98 3.14 7.06
C LEU A 81 -16.85 2.12 7.79
N GLU A 82 -18.14 2.45 7.95
CA GLU A 82 -19.10 1.53 8.58
C GLU A 82 -19.19 0.22 7.79
N LYS A 83 -19.57 -0.85 8.46
CA LYS A 83 -19.90 -2.13 7.80
C LYS A 83 -20.98 -1.91 6.74
N GLY A 84 -20.65 -2.25 5.48
CA GLY A 84 -21.51 -1.99 4.32
C GLY A 84 -21.31 -0.62 3.66
N ALA A 85 -20.42 0.23 4.18
CA ALA A 85 -19.95 1.39 3.43
C ALA A 85 -18.99 0.95 2.32
N VAL A 86 -19.22 1.41 1.10
CA VAL A 86 -18.37 1.14 -0.06
C VAL A 86 -17.99 2.45 -0.71
N LEU A 87 -16.71 2.80 -0.69
CA LEU A 87 -16.16 3.84 -1.55
C LEU A 87 -15.85 3.20 -2.90
N LEU A 88 -16.66 3.52 -3.89
CA LEU A 88 -16.65 2.91 -5.22
C LEU A 88 -15.89 3.81 -6.19
N GLY A 89 -14.79 3.33 -6.74
CA GLY A 89 -13.96 4.07 -7.68
C GLY A 89 -14.71 4.46 -8.95
N ASP A 90 -14.47 5.67 -9.44
CA ASP A 90 -14.97 6.12 -10.73
C ASP A 90 -14.17 5.46 -11.87
N ASN A 91 -14.84 5.11 -12.95
CA ASN A 91 -14.22 4.49 -14.11
C ASN A 91 -13.79 5.49 -15.19
N ASP A 92 -14.16 6.78 -15.06
CA ASP A 92 -13.67 7.84 -15.93
C ASP A 92 -12.35 8.41 -15.40
N ARG A 93 -11.25 8.15 -16.14
CA ARG A 93 -9.91 8.65 -15.75
C ARG A 93 -9.83 10.16 -15.71
N THR A 94 -10.69 10.88 -16.42
CA THR A 94 -10.65 12.35 -16.44
C THR A 94 -11.09 12.96 -15.12
N HIS A 95 -11.73 12.19 -14.27
CA HIS A 95 -12.12 12.59 -12.91
C HIS A 95 -10.97 12.44 -11.87
N TYR A 96 -9.86 11.81 -12.26
CA TYR A 96 -8.70 11.62 -11.36
C TYR A 96 -7.65 12.69 -11.58
N PRO A 97 -7.20 13.40 -10.52
CA PRO A 97 -6.07 14.30 -10.62
C PRO A 97 -4.80 13.56 -11.06
N ILE A 98 -3.96 14.22 -11.83
CA ILE A 98 -2.64 13.71 -12.19
C ILE A 98 -1.61 14.35 -11.26
N LEU A 99 -0.91 13.50 -10.52
CA LEU A 99 0.18 13.93 -9.67
C LEU A 99 1.49 13.79 -10.45
N PRO A 100 2.36 14.80 -10.44
CA PRO A 100 3.73 14.66 -10.96
C PRO A 100 4.50 13.68 -10.08
N GLY A 101 5.51 12.99 -10.65
CA GLY A 101 6.36 12.11 -9.87
C GLY A 101 7.16 12.84 -8.80
N VAL A 102 7.61 14.04 -9.11
CA VAL A 102 8.40 14.91 -8.24
C VAL A 102 8.09 16.37 -8.52
N LEU A 103 8.11 17.19 -7.46
CA LEU A 103 8.09 18.65 -7.53
C LEU A 103 9.37 19.20 -6.91
N PRO A 104 10.04 20.16 -7.54
CA PRO A 104 11.13 20.91 -6.88
C PRO A 104 10.54 21.78 -5.77
N SER A 105 11.27 21.94 -4.68
CA SER A 105 10.93 22.92 -3.64
C SER A 105 11.30 24.35 -4.08
N GLU A 106 10.83 25.33 -3.33
CA GLU A 106 11.15 26.74 -3.58
C GLU A 106 12.65 27.05 -3.43
N ASN A 107 13.39 26.24 -2.67
CA ASN A 107 14.83 26.41 -2.50
C ASN A 107 15.67 25.74 -3.62
N GLU A 108 15.04 25.14 -4.62
CA GLU A 108 15.65 24.43 -5.76
C GLU A 108 16.59 23.26 -5.38
N VAL A 109 16.66 22.92 -4.10
CA VAL A 109 17.54 21.85 -3.58
C VAL A 109 16.74 20.62 -3.18
N ASP A 110 15.63 20.83 -2.46
CA ASP A 110 14.77 19.76 -2.01
C ASP A 110 13.76 19.37 -3.10
N GLU A 111 13.30 18.15 -3.03
CA GLU A 111 12.31 17.61 -3.95
C GLU A 111 11.20 16.92 -3.16
N TYR A 112 9.96 17.15 -3.55
CA TYR A 112 8.79 16.47 -3.02
C TYR A 112 8.36 15.36 -3.96
N TYR A 113 8.41 14.12 -3.49
CA TYR A 113 7.92 12.96 -4.22
C TYR A 113 6.42 12.82 -3.95
N LEU A 114 5.61 12.78 -4.99
CA LEU A 114 4.15 12.71 -4.88
C LEU A 114 3.59 11.40 -5.39
N THR A 115 4.29 10.74 -6.31
CA THR A 115 3.86 9.47 -6.87
C THR A 115 4.99 8.81 -7.63
N GLY A 116 4.81 7.56 -8.01
CA GLY A 116 5.76 6.82 -8.79
C GLY A 116 5.13 5.69 -9.60
N TRP A 117 5.89 5.17 -10.54
CA TRP A 117 5.55 3.96 -11.27
C TRP A 117 6.77 3.04 -11.33
N GLU A 118 6.60 1.83 -10.76
CA GLU A 118 7.66 0.82 -10.73
C GLU A 118 9.02 1.39 -10.30
N GLY A 119 9.05 2.10 -9.16
CA GLY A 119 10.27 2.62 -8.55
C GLY A 119 10.90 3.85 -9.23
N ASN A 120 10.18 4.49 -10.15
CA ASN A 120 10.58 5.76 -10.77
C ASN A 120 9.60 6.88 -10.43
N PRO A 121 10.05 8.14 -10.28
CA PRO A 121 9.20 9.28 -10.00
C PRO A 121 8.49 9.75 -11.28
N LEU A 122 7.46 9.04 -11.66
CA LEU A 122 6.71 9.28 -12.90
C LEU A 122 5.29 9.73 -12.59
N SER A 123 4.75 10.63 -13.41
CA SER A 123 3.39 11.12 -13.26
C SER A 123 2.38 9.99 -13.34
N SER A 124 1.53 9.92 -12.34
CA SER A 124 0.45 8.92 -12.21
C SER A 124 -0.86 9.60 -11.83
N PHE A 125 -1.97 8.96 -12.10
CA PHE A 125 -3.23 9.37 -11.51
C PHE A 125 -3.17 9.20 -9.99
N ALA A 126 -3.77 10.11 -9.24
CA ALA A 126 -3.91 9.98 -7.81
C ALA A 126 -4.70 8.72 -7.45
N GLY A 127 -4.37 8.08 -6.33
CA GLY A 127 -5.08 6.90 -5.85
C GLY A 127 -6.53 7.16 -5.49
N LEU A 128 -7.31 6.11 -5.29
CA LEU A 128 -8.65 6.27 -4.73
C LEU A 128 -8.56 6.94 -3.35
N LEU A 129 -7.60 6.51 -2.52
CA LEU A 129 -7.27 7.14 -1.25
C LEU A 129 -5.80 7.56 -1.25
N ASN A 130 -5.53 8.82 -0.88
CA ASN A 130 -4.19 9.40 -0.87
C ASN A 130 -3.82 9.90 0.54
N ILE A 131 -2.66 9.47 1.02
CA ILE A 131 -2.07 9.81 2.32
C ILE A 131 -0.68 10.36 2.02
N THR A 132 -0.57 11.66 1.76
CA THR A 132 0.66 12.27 1.22
C THR A 132 1.11 13.42 2.10
N GLN A 133 2.35 13.34 2.61
CA GLN A 133 2.99 14.33 3.48
C GLN A 133 2.15 14.67 4.72
N VAL A 134 1.61 13.65 5.34
CA VAL A 134 0.75 13.74 6.52
C VAL A 134 1.21 12.78 7.61
N HIS A 135 0.70 13.00 8.81
CA HIS A 135 1.03 12.15 9.96
C HIS A 135 -0.20 11.85 10.82
N ASP A 136 -0.12 10.78 11.61
CA ASP A 136 -1.18 10.37 12.54
C ASP A 136 -2.52 10.16 11.82
N VAL A 137 -2.52 9.28 10.81
CA VAL A 137 -3.69 8.98 9.99
C VAL A 137 -4.15 7.55 10.23
N VAL A 138 -5.43 7.38 10.47
CA VAL A 138 -6.06 6.06 10.65
C VAL A 138 -7.16 5.89 9.61
N VAL A 139 -7.16 4.74 8.93
CA VAL A 139 -8.28 4.28 8.09
C VAL A 139 -8.78 2.98 8.68
N THR A 140 -10.02 2.96 9.13
CA THR A 140 -10.55 1.81 9.87
C THR A 140 -12.05 1.56 9.64
N GLY A 141 -12.56 0.53 10.26
CA GLY A 141 -13.95 0.09 10.15
C GLY A 141 -14.06 -1.27 9.45
N GLU A 142 -15.27 -1.62 9.00
CA GLU A 142 -15.57 -2.86 8.28
C GLU A 142 -16.08 -2.61 6.84
N GLY A 143 -15.86 -1.39 6.33
CA GLY A 143 -16.27 -1.01 4.98
C GLY A 143 -15.26 -1.42 3.91
N THR A 144 -15.52 -1.01 2.67
CA THR A 144 -14.76 -1.44 1.49
C THR A 144 -14.28 -0.25 0.66
N LEU A 145 -13.02 -0.30 0.24
CA LEU A 145 -12.49 0.47 -0.87
C LEU A 145 -12.55 -0.42 -2.12
N ASP A 146 -13.48 -0.16 -3.01
CA ASP A 146 -13.66 -0.90 -4.26
C ASP A 146 -13.26 0.00 -5.43
N CYS A 147 -12.12 -0.26 -6.05
CA CYS A 147 -11.66 0.56 -7.18
C CYS A 147 -12.47 0.34 -8.45
N ASP A 148 -13.29 -0.71 -8.52
CA ASP A 148 -14.16 -1.05 -9.66
C ASP A 148 -13.43 -1.11 -11.03
N ALA A 149 -12.12 -1.35 -11.01
CA ALA A 149 -11.24 -1.20 -12.17
C ALA A 149 -11.57 -2.16 -13.32
N GLN A 150 -12.21 -3.30 -13.03
CA GLN A 150 -12.66 -4.28 -14.00
C GLN A 150 -13.80 -3.77 -14.91
N ASN A 151 -14.56 -2.81 -14.44
CA ASN A 151 -15.68 -2.22 -15.17
C ASN A 151 -15.28 -0.99 -16.01
N GLY A 152 -14.01 -0.55 -15.88
CA GLY A 152 -13.43 0.51 -16.68
C GLY A 152 -12.41 0.02 -17.69
N ASP A 153 -11.59 0.95 -18.19
CA ASP A 153 -10.50 0.65 -19.11
C ASP A 153 -9.12 0.54 -18.44
N TRP A 154 -9.08 0.53 -17.10
CA TRP A 154 -7.86 0.57 -16.32
C TRP A 154 -6.93 -0.64 -16.57
N TRP A 155 -7.51 -1.80 -16.86
CA TRP A 155 -6.77 -3.04 -17.15
C TRP A 155 -6.50 -3.27 -18.63
N VAL A 156 -6.98 -2.39 -19.51
CA VAL A 156 -6.72 -2.49 -20.95
C VAL A 156 -5.35 -1.91 -21.27
N ASN A 157 -4.48 -2.72 -21.88
CA ASN A 157 -3.08 -2.37 -22.18
C ASN A 157 -2.34 -1.80 -20.97
N PRO A 158 -2.21 -2.56 -19.88
CA PRO A 158 -1.83 -2.03 -18.56
C PRO A 158 -0.39 -1.50 -18.49
N LYS A 159 0.46 -1.85 -19.45
CA LYS A 159 1.84 -1.36 -19.57
C LYS A 159 1.99 -0.16 -20.49
N VAL A 160 0.91 0.35 -21.01
CA VAL A 160 0.90 1.54 -21.87
C VAL A 160 0.46 2.75 -21.05
N LYS A 161 1.33 3.74 -20.93
CA LYS A 161 0.99 5.02 -20.32
C LYS A 161 -0.08 5.73 -21.16
N ARG A 162 -1.22 6.02 -20.54
CA ARG A 162 -2.31 6.82 -21.12
C ARG A 162 -2.45 8.09 -20.31
N ILE A 163 -1.98 9.23 -20.84
CA ILE A 163 -1.90 10.53 -20.15
C ILE A 163 -0.93 10.42 -18.95
N ALA A 164 -1.27 9.62 -17.94
CA ALA A 164 -0.48 9.30 -16.77
C ALA A 164 -0.50 7.78 -16.52
N TRP A 165 0.33 7.30 -15.57
CA TRP A 165 0.30 5.91 -15.12
C TRP A 165 -0.93 5.63 -14.26
N ARG A 166 -1.33 4.36 -14.18
CA ARG A 166 -2.49 3.91 -13.41
C ARG A 166 -2.37 4.29 -11.92
N PRO A 167 -3.50 4.63 -11.27
CA PRO A 167 -3.50 4.93 -9.84
C PRO A 167 -3.30 3.68 -8.98
N ARG A 168 -3.25 3.86 -7.68
CA ARG A 168 -3.28 2.84 -6.63
C ARG A 168 -4.66 2.83 -5.95
N ALA A 169 -5.05 1.75 -5.29
CA ALA A 169 -6.21 1.83 -4.40
C ALA A 169 -5.89 2.75 -3.22
N VAL A 170 -4.76 2.50 -2.55
CA VAL A 170 -4.26 3.38 -1.49
C VAL A 170 -2.82 3.78 -1.81
N ALA A 171 -2.60 5.05 -2.07
CA ALA A 171 -1.29 5.65 -2.26
C ALA A 171 -0.87 6.39 -0.99
N MET A 172 0.33 6.10 -0.50
CA MET A 172 0.90 6.81 0.66
C MET A 172 2.28 7.31 0.27
N VAL A 173 2.59 8.56 0.59
CA VAL A 173 3.91 9.12 0.27
C VAL A 173 4.39 10.02 1.38
N ASP A 174 5.65 9.81 1.81
CA ASP A 174 6.37 10.68 2.75
C ASP A 174 5.52 11.06 3.97
N SER A 175 5.00 10.03 4.64
CA SER A 175 4.05 10.16 5.74
C SER A 175 4.51 9.36 6.97
N GLU A 176 3.99 9.67 8.14
CA GLU A 176 4.39 9.05 9.40
C GLU A 176 3.18 8.66 10.26
N ASN A 177 3.30 7.56 11.02
CA ASN A 177 2.25 7.05 11.90
C ASN A 177 0.93 6.81 11.15
N VAL A 178 0.95 5.93 10.16
CA VAL A 178 -0.23 5.58 9.35
C VAL A 178 -0.72 4.20 9.73
N CYS A 179 -2.02 4.06 9.97
CA CYS A 179 -2.64 2.78 10.28
C CYS A 179 -3.82 2.48 9.34
N LEU A 180 -3.81 1.30 8.72
CA LEU A 180 -4.98 0.71 8.04
C LEU A 180 -5.42 -0.51 8.83
N HIS A 181 -6.71 -0.57 9.18
CA HIS A 181 -7.24 -1.66 9.98
C HIS A 181 -8.69 -2.00 9.61
N GLY A 182 -9.01 -3.30 9.52
CA GLY A 182 -10.39 -3.82 9.49
C GLY A 182 -11.10 -3.76 8.14
N ILE A 183 -10.70 -2.91 7.21
CA ILE A 183 -11.36 -2.67 5.93
C ILE A 183 -11.12 -3.78 4.91
N THR A 184 -11.85 -3.74 3.81
CA THR A 184 -11.54 -4.51 2.59
C THR A 184 -11.10 -3.57 1.48
N VAL A 185 -10.03 -3.95 0.74
CA VAL A 185 -9.58 -3.23 -0.46
C VAL A 185 -9.63 -4.17 -1.64
N GLN A 186 -10.32 -3.78 -2.71
CA GLN A 186 -10.52 -4.70 -3.83
C GLN A 186 -10.54 -4.04 -5.20
N ASN A 187 -10.41 -4.89 -6.24
CA ASN A 187 -10.50 -4.49 -7.65
C ASN A 187 -9.57 -3.35 -8.03
N SER A 188 -8.34 -3.36 -7.52
CA SER A 188 -7.39 -2.25 -7.66
C SER A 188 -7.03 -1.95 -9.12
N TYR A 189 -6.72 -0.70 -9.39
CA TYR A 189 -6.24 -0.23 -10.70
C TYR A 189 -4.88 -0.80 -11.08
N SER A 190 -3.99 -0.94 -10.09
CA SER A 190 -2.63 -1.53 -10.16
C SER A 190 -2.21 -1.95 -8.75
N TRP A 191 -0.96 -1.82 -8.31
CA TRP A 191 -0.51 -2.10 -6.95
C TRP A 191 -1.53 -1.57 -5.92
N THR A 192 -1.97 -2.42 -5.01
CA THR A 192 -3.15 -2.11 -4.21
C THR A 192 -2.83 -1.12 -3.08
N ILE A 193 -1.92 -1.50 -2.18
CA ILE A 193 -1.44 -0.63 -1.10
C ILE A 193 0.01 -0.29 -1.39
N HIS A 194 0.29 0.96 -1.73
CA HIS A 194 1.62 1.39 -2.11
C HIS A 194 2.11 2.56 -1.25
N PRO A 195 2.74 2.26 -0.11
CA PRO A 195 3.43 3.25 0.70
C PRO A 195 4.85 3.48 0.17
N ILE A 196 5.23 4.75 0.00
CA ILE A 196 6.56 5.21 -0.40
C ILE A 196 7.10 6.14 0.70
N PHE A 197 8.27 5.84 1.25
CA PHE A 197 8.93 6.65 2.29
C PHE A 197 8.07 6.86 3.55
N VAL A 198 7.20 5.89 3.85
CA VAL A 198 6.36 5.96 5.06
C VAL A 198 7.15 5.40 6.25
N LYS A 199 7.05 6.10 7.37
CA LYS A 199 7.64 5.69 8.64
C LYS A 199 6.56 5.36 9.67
N HIS A 200 6.74 4.30 10.44
CA HIS A 200 5.74 3.78 11.38
C HIS A 200 4.40 3.46 10.69
N LEU A 201 4.42 2.43 9.86
CA LEU A 201 3.27 1.96 9.10
C LEU A 201 2.67 0.70 9.72
N ASP A 202 1.39 0.76 10.06
CA ASP A 202 0.62 -0.36 10.58
C ASP A 202 -0.46 -0.80 9.59
N LEU A 203 -0.34 -2.01 9.09
CA LEU A 203 -1.26 -2.66 8.20
C LEU A 203 -1.83 -3.90 8.91
N LEU A 204 -3.03 -3.76 9.51
CA LEU A 204 -3.51 -4.69 10.52
C LEU A 204 -4.90 -5.26 10.19
N ASN A 205 -5.05 -6.60 10.23
CA ASN A 205 -6.34 -7.29 10.21
C ASN A 205 -7.32 -6.81 9.13
N PHE A 206 -6.90 -6.72 7.89
CA PHE A 206 -7.76 -6.31 6.77
C PHE A 206 -7.63 -7.26 5.57
N ASN A 207 -8.47 -7.06 4.56
CA ASN A 207 -8.52 -7.94 3.41
C ASN A 207 -8.14 -7.19 2.12
N ILE A 208 -7.35 -7.85 1.27
CA ILE A 208 -7.12 -7.44 -0.12
C ILE A 208 -7.68 -8.52 -1.04
N ASN A 209 -8.54 -8.14 -1.97
CA ASN A 209 -9.18 -9.07 -2.89
C ASN A 209 -9.18 -8.53 -4.32
N ASN A 210 -8.23 -8.99 -5.13
CA ASN A 210 -8.17 -8.66 -6.54
C ASN A 210 -8.33 -9.95 -7.38
N PRO A 211 -9.04 -9.88 -8.52
CA PRO A 211 -9.14 -11.03 -9.42
C PRO A 211 -7.76 -11.51 -9.87
N TYR A 212 -7.60 -12.83 -10.01
CA TYR A 212 -6.33 -13.45 -10.39
C TYR A 212 -5.78 -12.94 -11.74
N ASN A 213 -6.64 -12.54 -12.65
CA ASN A 213 -6.27 -12.01 -13.96
C ASN A 213 -6.11 -10.46 -13.98
N ALA A 214 -6.25 -9.80 -12.86
CA ALA A 214 -6.07 -8.36 -12.76
C ALA A 214 -4.58 -7.99 -12.92
N PRO A 215 -4.20 -7.12 -13.86
CA PRO A 215 -2.81 -6.88 -14.19
C PRO A 215 -2.11 -5.95 -13.18
N ASN A 216 -0.95 -6.39 -12.66
CA ASN A 216 -0.12 -5.65 -11.71
C ASN A 216 -0.88 -5.24 -10.43
N THR A 217 -1.79 -6.07 -9.97
CA THR A 217 -2.53 -5.82 -8.73
C THR A 217 -1.88 -6.55 -7.57
N ASP A 218 -0.58 -6.24 -7.35
CA ASP A 218 0.14 -6.65 -6.16
C ASP A 218 -0.65 -6.22 -4.92
N GLY A 219 -0.54 -6.95 -3.82
CA GLY A 219 -1.29 -6.66 -2.60
C GLY A 219 -0.72 -5.46 -1.86
N ILE A 220 0.50 -5.59 -1.34
CA ILE A 220 1.16 -4.55 -0.56
C ILE A 220 2.59 -4.38 -1.07
N ASP A 221 2.95 -3.15 -1.43
CA ASP A 221 4.26 -2.80 -1.98
C ASP A 221 4.97 -1.72 -1.14
N PRO A 222 5.49 -2.04 0.05
CA PRO A 222 6.24 -1.06 0.82
C PRO A 222 7.50 -0.67 0.07
N GLU A 223 7.66 0.61 -0.27
CA GLU A 223 8.80 1.15 -1.01
C GLU A 223 9.61 2.10 -0.11
N SER A 224 10.81 1.68 0.28
CA SER A 224 11.70 2.45 1.14
C SER A 224 11.01 2.93 2.44
N CYS A 225 10.19 2.06 3.03
CA CYS A 225 9.47 2.31 4.28
C CYS A 225 10.28 1.84 5.48
N GLU A 226 10.07 2.48 6.62
CA GLU A 226 10.74 2.14 7.89
C GLU A 226 9.70 1.80 8.97
N TYR A 227 10.00 0.82 9.82
CA TYR A 227 9.13 0.37 10.93
C TYR A 227 7.73 -0.01 10.46
N THR A 228 7.66 -0.97 9.53
CA THR A 228 6.41 -1.46 8.96
C THR A 228 5.94 -2.73 9.66
N ARG A 229 4.68 -2.78 10.07
CA ARG A 229 4.03 -3.99 10.59
C ARG A 229 2.88 -4.39 9.67
N ILE A 230 2.93 -5.62 9.13
CA ILE A 230 1.87 -6.23 8.32
C ILE A 230 1.40 -7.46 9.10
N ILE A 231 0.26 -7.37 9.76
CA ILE A 231 -0.17 -8.38 10.72
C ILE A 231 -1.64 -8.76 10.49
N GLY A 232 -1.91 -10.06 10.36
CA GLY A 232 -3.29 -10.56 10.24
C GLY A 232 -3.99 -10.20 8.93
N VAL A 233 -3.23 -9.87 7.88
CA VAL A 233 -3.80 -9.48 6.58
C VAL A 233 -4.06 -10.70 5.72
N ASN A 234 -5.24 -10.74 5.11
CA ASN A 234 -5.60 -11.74 4.10
C ASN A 234 -5.45 -11.12 2.71
N ILE A 235 -4.62 -11.72 1.87
CA ILE A 235 -4.29 -11.20 0.54
C ILE A 235 -4.62 -12.27 -0.51
N HIS A 236 -5.55 -11.94 -1.40
CA HIS A 236 -5.88 -12.72 -2.59
C HIS A 236 -5.68 -11.85 -3.82
N VAL A 237 -4.68 -12.17 -4.66
CA VAL A 237 -4.26 -11.33 -5.79
C VAL A 237 -3.77 -12.14 -6.98
N GLY A 238 -3.61 -11.48 -8.12
CA GLY A 238 -3.08 -12.08 -9.34
C GLY A 238 -1.60 -11.80 -9.61
N ASP A 239 -0.98 -10.86 -8.86
CA ASP A 239 0.45 -10.56 -8.93
C ASP A 239 1.10 -10.84 -7.55
N ASP A 240 2.16 -10.20 -7.14
CA ASP A 240 2.84 -10.49 -5.87
C ASP A 240 1.97 -10.12 -4.65
N CYS A 241 1.89 -10.97 -3.61
CA CYS A 241 1.07 -10.69 -2.43
C CYS A 241 1.65 -9.54 -1.60
N ILE A 242 2.93 -9.67 -1.19
CA ILE A 242 3.66 -8.60 -0.50
C ILE A 242 5.02 -8.48 -1.18
N ALA A 243 5.31 -7.30 -1.75
CA ALA A 243 6.55 -7.08 -2.47
C ALA A 243 7.33 -5.88 -1.91
N MET A 244 8.42 -6.18 -1.20
CA MET A 244 9.32 -5.18 -0.64
C MET A 244 10.07 -4.46 -1.75
N LYS A 245 9.93 -3.16 -1.81
CA LYS A 245 10.49 -2.27 -2.83
C LYS A 245 11.44 -1.25 -2.20
N ALA A 246 12.39 -0.76 -2.97
CA ALA A 246 13.29 0.33 -2.59
C ALA A 246 13.80 1.02 -3.85
N SER A 247 12.89 1.46 -4.67
CA SER A 247 13.11 2.23 -5.90
C SER A 247 13.95 1.52 -6.98
N LYS A 248 13.93 2.05 -8.19
CA LYS A 248 14.89 1.71 -9.24
C LYS A 248 16.18 2.51 -9.09
N VAL A 249 17.15 2.26 -9.96
CA VAL A 249 18.52 2.76 -9.84
C VAL A 249 18.58 4.27 -9.65
N PHE A 250 17.80 5.04 -10.40
CA PHE A 250 17.82 6.50 -10.33
C PHE A 250 17.54 7.00 -8.91
N LEU A 251 16.38 6.65 -8.33
CA LEU A 251 16.02 7.06 -6.98
C LEU A 251 16.82 6.32 -5.90
N GLY A 252 17.01 5.01 -6.06
CA GLY A 252 17.71 4.20 -5.07
C GLY A 252 19.13 4.66 -4.82
N MET A 253 19.88 5.02 -5.85
CA MET A 253 21.23 5.58 -5.73
C MET A 253 21.24 7.03 -5.24
N LYS A 254 20.22 7.82 -5.60
CA LYS A 254 20.09 9.21 -5.19
C LYS A 254 19.75 9.31 -3.70
N LEU A 255 18.72 8.61 -3.26
CA LEU A 255 18.17 8.73 -1.91
C LEU A 255 18.80 7.75 -0.92
N LYS A 256 19.25 6.58 -1.39
CA LYS A 256 19.85 5.52 -0.58
C LYS A 256 18.99 5.09 0.60
N LYS A 257 17.66 5.13 0.43
CA LYS A 257 16.68 4.71 1.44
C LYS A 257 16.33 3.24 1.23
N SER A 258 16.64 2.42 2.19
CA SER A 258 16.22 1.00 2.23
C SER A 258 14.76 0.87 2.68
N CYS A 259 14.16 -0.29 2.40
CA CYS A 259 12.96 -0.74 3.11
C CYS A 259 13.43 -1.58 4.29
N GLU A 260 13.14 -1.14 5.54
CA GLU A 260 13.75 -1.76 6.72
C GLU A 260 12.87 -1.78 7.97
N HIS A 261 13.28 -2.60 8.95
CA HIS A 261 12.54 -2.82 10.20
C HIS A 261 11.10 -3.28 9.94
N THR A 262 10.95 -4.33 9.12
CA THR A 262 9.63 -4.83 8.71
C THR A 262 9.28 -6.13 9.42
N VAL A 263 8.08 -6.21 9.98
CA VAL A 263 7.51 -7.43 10.55
C VAL A 263 6.27 -7.85 9.78
N ILE A 264 6.28 -9.05 9.23
CA ILE A 264 5.14 -9.67 8.52
C ILE A 264 4.77 -10.95 9.28
N ARG A 265 3.55 -11.01 9.83
CA ARG A 265 3.13 -12.19 10.57
C ARG A 265 1.62 -12.43 10.54
N ASN A 266 1.24 -13.69 10.77
CA ASN A 266 -0.17 -14.10 10.85
C ASN A 266 -0.97 -13.73 9.60
N CYS A 267 -0.34 -13.70 8.42
CA CYS A 267 -0.97 -13.36 7.14
C CYS A 267 -1.34 -14.61 6.35
N LEU A 268 -2.46 -14.54 5.64
CA LEU A 268 -2.82 -15.47 4.58
C LEU A 268 -2.49 -14.84 3.23
N LEU A 269 -1.62 -15.50 2.45
CA LEU A 269 -1.17 -15.06 1.14
C LEU A 269 -1.65 -16.09 0.12
N ASP A 270 -2.75 -15.76 -0.57
CA ASP A 270 -3.44 -16.71 -1.46
C ASP A 270 -3.29 -16.30 -2.93
N LYS A 271 -3.08 -17.31 -3.77
CA LYS A 271 -2.77 -17.16 -5.20
C LYS A 271 -1.47 -16.38 -5.42
N GLY A 272 -1.46 -15.35 -6.18
CA GLY A 272 -0.30 -14.47 -6.40
C GLY A 272 0.92 -15.11 -7.08
N HIS A 273 1.71 -14.27 -7.75
CA HIS A 273 2.97 -14.68 -8.38
C HIS A 273 4.09 -14.93 -7.35
N GLY A 274 4.00 -14.37 -6.16
CA GLY A 274 4.88 -14.62 -5.03
C GLY A 274 4.22 -14.26 -3.72
N GLY A 275 4.42 -15.04 -2.67
CA GLY A 275 3.90 -14.78 -1.35
C GLY A 275 4.63 -13.58 -0.71
N ILE A 276 5.91 -13.75 -0.46
CA ILE A 276 6.81 -12.67 0.00
C ILE A 276 7.86 -12.46 -1.08
N VAL A 277 7.96 -11.24 -1.56
CA VAL A 277 8.83 -10.88 -2.68
C VAL A 277 9.76 -9.73 -2.31
N ILE A 278 10.99 -9.77 -2.77
CA ILE A 278 11.93 -8.66 -2.72
C ILE A 278 12.19 -8.24 -4.16
N GLY A 279 11.88 -7.00 -4.45
CA GLY A 279 12.11 -6.44 -5.79
C GLY A 279 10.90 -6.57 -6.75
N SER A 280 11.15 -6.32 -8.07
CA SER A 280 12.47 -6.04 -8.68
C SER A 280 13.05 -4.65 -8.37
N GLU A 281 12.25 -3.70 -7.97
CA GLU A 281 12.64 -2.35 -7.58
C GLU A 281 13.23 -2.38 -6.16
N MET A 282 14.56 -2.58 -6.04
CA MET A 282 15.20 -2.74 -4.73
C MET A 282 16.60 -2.07 -4.66
N SER A 283 16.80 -1.01 -5.44
CA SER A 283 18.11 -0.34 -5.54
C SER A 283 18.51 0.39 -4.24
N GLY A 284 17.57 0.75 -3.38
CA GLY A 284 17.85 1.29 -2.03
C GLY A 284 18.16 0.21 -0.98
N GLY A 285 17.88 -1.06 -1.30
CA GLY A 285 18.09 -2.19 -0.37
C GLY A 285 16.87 -2.58 0.45
N VAL A 286 16.87 -3.80 0.98
CA VAL A 286 15.87 -4.34 1.92
C VAL A 286 16.60 -4.95 3.10
N LYS A 287 16.30 -4.49 4.31
CA LYS A 287 17.05 -4.87 5.51
C LYS A 287 16.13 -5.15 6.69
N ASP A 288 16.60 -5.96 7.62
CA ASP A 288 15.95 -6.23 8.91
C ASP A 288 14.44 -6.53 8.73
N MET A 289 14.14 -7.63 8.04
CA MET A 289 12.77 -8.09 7.81
C MET A 289 12.54 -9.45 8.47
N VAL A 290 11.47 -9.56 9.24
CA VAL A 290 11.02 -10.80 9.86
C VAL A 290 9.67 -11.22 9.27
N VAL A 291 9.65 -12.42 8.67
CA VAL A 291 8.42 -13.09 8.21
C VAL A 291 8.21 -14.32 9.06
N THR A 292 7.05 -14.41 9.73
CA THR A 292 6.78 -15.55 10.61
C THR A 292 5.28 -15.86 10.71
N GLN A 293 4.94 -17.11 10.99
CA GLN A 293 3.54 -17.52 11.23
C GLN A 293 2.58 -17.12 10.10
N CYS A 294 3.02 -17.22 8.85
CA CYS A 294 2.19 -16.95 7.68
C CYS A 294 1.80 -18.25 6.98
N LEU A 295 0.67 -18.23 6.30
CA LEU A 295 0.24 -19.28 5.40
C LEU A 295 0.29 -18.75 3.96
N MET A 296 1.00 -19.47 3.09
CA MET A 296 0.98 -19.23 1.64
C MET A 296 0.18 -20.34 0.99
N ASP A 297 -0.89 -19.97 0.31
CA ASP A 297 -1.80 -20.94 -0.31
C ASP A 297 -1.85 -20.75 -1.82
N HIS A 298 -1.38 -21.76 -2.56
CA HIS A 298 -1.38 -21.79 -4.04
C HIS A 298 -0.68 -20.57 -4.70
N THR A 299 0.29 -19.94 -4.04
CA THR A 299 1.14 -18.94 -4.70
C THR A 299 2.09 -19.61 -5.69
N ASP A 300 2.49 -18.91 -6.75
CA ASP A 300 3.48 -19.47 -7.68
C ASP A 300 4.85 -19.66 -7.03
N ARG A 301 5.25 -18.73 -6.15
CA ARG A 301 6.50 -18.77 -5.37
C ARG A 301 6.23 -18.40 -3.93
N GLY A 302 6.98 -19.01 -3.03
CA GLY A 302 6.92 -18.67 -1.61
C GLY A 302 7.72 -17.41 -1.31
N LEU A 303 8.99 -17.55 -0.93
CA LEU A 303 9.94 -16.44 -0.84
C LEU A 303 10.63 -16.24 -2.21
N ARG A 304 10.50 -15.05 -2.76
CA ARG A 304 11.03 -14.72 -4.08
C ARG A 304 11.92 -13.48 -4.03
N VAL A 305 13.17 -13.60 -4.42
CA VAL A 305 14.08 -12.47 -4.65
C VAL A 305 14.21 -12.22 -6.16
N LYS A 306 13.85 -11.03 -6.60
CA LYS A 306 13.97 -10.56 -7.98
C LYS A 306 15.00 -9.45 -8.03
N THR A 307 16.19 -9.73 -8.47
CA THR A 307 17.24 -8.73 -8.60
C THR A 307 18.05 -8.92 -9.88
N ARG A 308 18.94 -8.01 -10.16
CA ARG A 308 19.85 -8.07 -11.31
C ARG A 308 21.09 -7.24 -11.05
N ARG A 309 22.14 -7.52 -11.79
CA ARG A 309 23.30 -6.62 -11.88
C ARG A 309 22.86 -5.23 -12.35
N GLY A 310 23.47 -4.20 -11.83
CA GLY A 310 23.13 -2.81 -12.15
C GLY A 310 22.04 -2.18 -11.26
N ARG A 311 21.61 -2.85 -10.19
CA ARG A 311 20.77 -2.20 -9.17
C ARG A 311 21.53 -1.20 -8.30
N GLY A 312 22.85 -1.17 -8.40
CA GLY A 312 23.72 -0.28 -7.64
C GLY A 312 24.24 -0.91 -6.34
N ASN A 313 25.24 -0.27 -5.75
CA ASN A 313 25.91 -0.75 -4.53
C ASN A 313 25.07 -0.58 -3.25
N THR A 314 23.96 0.14 -3.31
CA THR A 314 22.97 0.28 -2.23
C THR A 314 21.91 -0.81 -2.24
N ALA A 315 21.85 -1.62 -3.29
CA ALA A 315 20.91 -2.73 -3.44
C ALA A 315 21.28 -3.93 -2.55
N VAL A 316 21.38 -3.71 -1.26
CA VAL A 316 21.78 -4.71 -0.26
C VAL A 316 20.53 -5.37 0.31
N ILE A 317 20.56 -6.70 0.40
CA ILE A 317 19.57 -7.50 1.11
C ILE A 317 20.27 -8.08 2.33
N ASP A 318 19.84 -7.70 3.52
CA ASP A 318 20.47 -8.11 4.78
C ASP A 318 19.45 -8.30 5.90
N GLY A 319 19.76 -9.16 6.87
CA GLY A 319 18.94 -9.35 8.06
C GLY A 319 17.54 -9.94 7.80
N LEU A 320 17.40 -10.83 6.80
CA LEU A 320 16.13 -11.47 6.52
C LEU A 320 15.93 -12.71 7.40
N VAL A 321 14.82 -12.74 8.12
CA VAL A 321 14.37 -13.91 8.88
C VAL A 321 13.05 -14.41 8.30
N PHE A 322 13.06 -15.67 7.84
CA PHE A 322 11.87 -16.34 7.28
C PHE A 322 11.69 -17.66 8.03
N ARG A 323 10.67 -17.73 8.87
CA ARG A 323 10.47 -18.88 9.75
C ARG A 323 8.99 -19.15 10.05
N ASN A 324 8.66 -20.40 10.41
CA ASN A 324 7.30 -20.79 10.79
C ASN A 324 6.27 -20.39 9.73
N VAL A 325 6.60 -20.59 8.46
CA VAL A 325 5.72 -20.31 7.33
C VAL A 325 5.26 -21.64 6.75
N GLU A 326 3.94 -21.79 6.66
CA GLU A 326 3.33 -22.94 5.99
C GLU A 326 3.09 -22.60 4.53
N MET A 327 3.41 -23.55 3.62
CA MET A 327 3.20 -23.41 2.18
C MET A 327 2.37 -24.56 1.67
N ARG A 328 1.18 -24.27 1.14
CA ARG A 328 0.26 -25.25 0.57
C ARG A 328 0.12 -25.00 -0.94
N GLY A 329 0.37 -26.00 -1.76
CA GLY A 329 0.23 -25.89 -3.21
C GLY A 329 1.15 -24.83 -3.87
N VAL A 330 2.19 -24.39 -3.18
CA VAL A 330 3.18 -23.42 -3.70
C VAL A 330 4.06 -24.11 -4.73
N LYS A 331 4.13 -23.55 -5.96
CA LYS A 331 4.84 -24.20 -7.08
C LYS A 331 6.36 -24.21 -6.88
N ALA A 332 6.93 -23.12 -6.35
CA ALA A 332 8.36 -23.00 -6.04
C ALA A 332 8.57 -22.30 -4.70
N PRO A 333 8.90 -23.02 -3.60
CA PRO A 333 9.00 -22.45 -2.27
C PRO A 333 10.01 -21.31 -2.14
N PHE A 334 11.17 -21.44 -2.78
CA PHE A 334 12.25 -20.44 -2.75
C PHE A 334 12.78 -20.17 -4.15
N VAL A 335 12.82 -18.91 -4.54
CA VAL A 335 13.38 -18.47 -5.82
C VAL A 335 14.26 -17.24 -5.60
N ILE A 336 15.55 -17.36 -5.92
CA ILE A 336 16.48 -16.23 -5.94
C ILE A 336 16.95 -16.05 -7.38
N ASN A 337 16.52 -14.97 -8.02
CA ASN A 337 16.86 -14.67 -9.40
C ASN A 337 17.71 -13.39 -9.48
N MET A 338 18.99 -13.57 -9.77
CA MET A 338 20.01 -12.50 -9.91
C MET A 338 20.10 -11.93 -11.36
N PHE A 339 19.27 -12.41 -12.25
CA PHE A 339 19.23 -12.03 -13.67
C PHE A 339 17.80 -11.65 -14.10
N TYR A 340 17.03 -11.13 -13.16
CA TYR A 340 15.63 -10.85 -13.42
C TYR A 340 15.49 -9.76 -14.49
N PHE A 341 14.76 -10.08 -15.55
CA PHE A 341 14.42 -9.11 -16.58
C PHE A 341 13.32 -8.18 -16.04
N CYS A 342 13.55 -6.90 -16.16
CA CYS A 342 12.54 -5.89 -15.86
C CYS A 342 12.63 -4.78 -16.90
N ASP A 343 11.57 -3.98 -17.01
CA ASP A 343 11.52 -2.86 -17.93
C ASP A 343 12.69 -1.89 -17.68
N PRO A 344 13.20 -1.20 -18.72
CA PRO A 344 14.24 -0.20 -18.56
C PRO A 344 13.88 0.83 -17.50
N ASP A 345 14.85 1.31 -16.75
CA ASP A 345 14.65 2.40 -15.82
C ASP A 345 14.30 3.67 -16.62
N GLY A 346 13.18 4.31 -16.27
CA GLY A 346 12.61 5.42 -17.05
C GLY A 346 13.50 6.66 -17.17
N HIS A 347 14.56 6.76 -16.34
CA HIS A 347 15.51 7.90 -16.31
C HIS A 347 16.95 7.53 -16.64
N SER A 348 17.27 6.25 -16.79
CA SER A 348 18.61 5.81 -17.07
C SER A 348 18.60 4.77 -18.19
N PRO A 349 19.55 4.83 -19.13
CA PRO A 349 19.76 3.72 -20.03
C PRO A 349 20.07 2.47 -19.20
N TYR A 350 19.65 1.31 -19.68
CA TYR A 350 19.96 0.02 -19.07
C TYR A 350 21.48 -0.13 -18.96
N VAL A 351 22.02 -0.01 -17.76
CA VAL A 351 23.44 -0.25 -17.52
C VAL A 351 23.62 -1.71 -17.14
N GLN A 352 24.19 -2.48 -18.05
CA GLN A 352 24.73 -3.81 -17.76
C GLN A 352 26.03 -3.65 -16.97
N CYS A 353 25.95 -3.31 -15.70
CA CYS A 353 27.13 -3.24 -14.85
C CYS A 353 27.53 -4.63 -14.38
N ARG A 354 28.70 -5.09 -14.78
CA ARG A 354 29.28 -6.36 -14.31
C ARG A 354 29.87 -6.25 -12.89
N GLU A 355 30.07 -5.03 -12.41
CA GLU A 355 30.82 -4.73 -11.18
C GLU A 355 29.90 -4.36 -9.99
N ALA A 356 28.63 -4.10 -10.24
CA ALA A 356 27.67 -3.72 -9.18
C ALA A 356 26.92 -4.94 -8.65
N MET A 357 27.59 -5.75 -7.90
CA MET A 357 27.02 -6.70 -6.93
C MET A 357 27.84 -6.63 -5.68
#